data_dd965b1723cbf4be50cd217a656d48a5
#
_entry.id   dd965b1723cbf4be50cd217a656d48a5
#
_cell.length_a   1.000
_cell.length_b   1.000
_cell.length_c   1.000
_cell.angle_alpha   90.00
_cell.angle_beta   90.00
_cell.angle_gamma   90.00
#
_symmetry.space_group_name_H-M   'P 1'
#
loop_
_entity.id
_entity.type
_entity.pdbx_description
1 polymer ?
#
loop_
_entity_poly.entity_id
_entity_poly.type
_entity_poly.pdbx_seq_one_letter_code
_entity_poly.pdbx_strand_id
1 'polypeptide(L)'
;MKTMNMISRRSFLKAAMAASAVSALALTGCGGAASSTAGTASGTAASSEAASSAVAGETFKVGIVNYVDHASLNQIVASVESRLDELGKEKGVTFDYADYYANAQADQSNLNQIGADLVADGVDVIVAVATPTAATMLAAVEDTEIPVVYSAVTDPAAAGFDGGENMTGTSDALNTAAIMNLILAADPEIDTIGLLYDLSQDASTQAI
;
A
#
# COMPACT_ATOMS: atom_id res chain seq x y z
N MET A 1 -4.50 21.85 33.46
CA MET A 1 -3.27 21.04 33.48
C MET A 1 -3.68 19.58 33.52
N LYS A 2 -3.64 18.89 32.40
CA LYS A 2 -3.97 17.47 32.27
C LYS A 2 -2.70 16.77 31.79
N THR A 3 -2.12 15.96 32.66
CA THR A 3 -0.85 15.24 32.46
C THR A 3 -1.04 14.19 31.39
N MET A 4 -0.27 14.30 30.32
CA MET A 4 -0.12 13.28 29.29
C MET A 4 0.62 12.08 29.87
N ASN A 5 -0.01 10.93 29.83
CA ASN A 5 0.59 9.66 30.22
C ASN A 5 1.48 9.18 29.08
N MET A 6 2.79 9.30 29.28
CA MET A 6 3.78 8.63 28.41
C MET A 6 3.73 7.13 28.72
N ILE A 7 3.34 6.34 27.75
CA ILE A 7 3.43 4.88 27.83
C ILE A 7 4.91 4.49 27.63
N SER A 8 5.46 3.94 28.69
CA SER A 8 6.86 3.56 28.83
C SER A 8 7.17 2.29 28.01
N ARG A 9 8.18 2.38 27.16
CA ARG A 9 8.75 1.32 26.31
C ARG A 9 9.53 0.22 27.08
N ARG A 10 9.00 -0.31 28.19
CA ARG A 10 9.72 -1.31 28.98
C ARG A 10 8.85 -2.48 29.42
N SER A 11 8.34 -3.26 28.47
CA SER A 11 7.69 -4.52 28.85
C SER A 11 7.78 -5.67 27.83
N PHE A 12 8.65 -5.61 26.83
CA PHE A 12 8.85 -6.75 25.91
C PHE A 12 10.28 -7.31 26.01
N LEU A 13 10.62 -7.80 27.19
CA LEU A 13 11.76 -8.69 27.32
C LEU A 13 11.41 -9.76 28.35
N LYS A 14 10.89 -10.88 27.91
CA LYS A 14 11.00 -12.19 28.54
C LYS A 14 10.12 -13.22 27.85
N ALA A 15 10.71 -14.06 27.03
CA ALA A 15 10.71 -15.50 27.23
C ALA A 15 11.41 -16.14 26.05
N ALA A 16 12.57 -16.60 26.36
CA ALA A 16 13.41 -17.42 25.51
C ALA A 16 13.11 -18.91 25.73
N MET A 17 13.50 -19.68 24.73
CA MET A 17 14.03 -21.06 24.79
C MET A 17 13.10 -22.25 24.87
N ALA A 18 13.31 -23.09 23.95
CA ALA A 18 13.55 -24.52 23.88
C ALA A 18 12.55 -25.24 22.95
N ALA A 19 12.82 -26.19 22.15
CA ALA A 19 13.93 -27.07 21.91
C ALA A 19 13.62 -27.89 20.63
N SER A 20 14.65 -28.22 19.92
CA SER A 20 14.81 -29.19 18.86
C SER A 20 14.05 -30.52 18.99
N ALA A 21 13.52 -31.04 17.87
CA ALA A 21 13.55 -32.48 17.60
C ALA A 21 13.54 -32.73 16.08
N VAL A 22 14.61 -33.36 15.66
CA VAL A 22 14.90 -33.97 14.38
C VAL A 22 13.99 -35.19 14.16
N SER A 23 13.45 -35.35 12.96
CA SER A 23 13.07 -36.67 12.43
C SER A 23 13.20 -36.68 10.92
N ALA A 24 14.26 -37.31 10.47
CA ALA A 24 14.49 -37.80 9.11
C ALA A 24 13.84 -39.16 8.94
N LEU A 25 13.28 -39.43 7.76
CA LEU A 25 13.14 -40.78 7.12
C LEU A 25 12.55 -40.51 5.72
N ALA A 26 13.36 -40.62 4.67
CA ALA A 26 13.78 -41.79 3.89
C ALA A 26 12.68 -42.26 2.92
N LEU A 27 12.91 -41.95 1.63
CA LEU A 27 13.22 -42.85 0.48
C LEU A 27 12.22 -43.94 0.11
N THR A 28 11.83 -43.90 -1.13
CA THR A 28 11.79 -44.89 -2.22
C THR A 28 10.57 -44.63 -3.07
N GLY A 29 10.54 -44.67 -4.36
CA GLY A 29 11.37 -45.23 -5.40
C GLY A 29 10.64 -45.08 -6.72
N CYS A 30 11.43 -44.93 -7.71
CA CYS A 30 11.49 -45.62 -8.98
C CYS A 30 10.25 -45.81 -9.86
N GLY A 31 10.35 -45.27 -11.06
CA GLY A 31 10.29 -46.12 -12.26
C GLY A 31 9.20 -45.77 -13.28
N GLY A 32 9.64 -45.52 -14.51
CA GLY A 32 8.82 -45.87 -15.65
C GLY A 32 8.77 -44.83 -16.79
N ALA A 33 9.47 -45.18 -17.82
CA ALA A 33 9.85 -44.57 -19.06
C ALA A 33 8.71 -44.16 -20.00
N ALA A 34 9.01 -43.09 -20.75
CA ALA A 34 8.85 -42.87 -22.19
C ALA A 34 7.47 -43.01 -22.88
N SER A 35 6.98 -41.99 -23.50
CA SER A 35 6.88 -41.94 -24.96
C SER A 35 6.45 -40.55 -25.47
N SER A 36 7.11 -40.11 -26.48
CA SER A 36 6.97 -38.92 -27.28
C SER A 36 5.63 -38.86 -28.04
N THR A 37 5.05 -37.67 -28.14
CA THR A 37 4.49 -37.18 -29.41
C THR A 37 4.37 -35.66 -29.39
N ALA A 38 4.85 -35.07 -30.46
CA ALA A 38 4.84 -33.65 -30.76
C ALA A 38 3.42 -33.16 -31.08
N GLY A 39 3.10 -31.96 -30.63
CA GLY A 39 1.88 -31.23 -30.99
C GLY A 39 2.08 -29.75 -30.77
N THR A 40 2.04 -29.04 -31.86
CA THR A 40 2.34 -27.69 -32.24
C THR A 40 1.69 -26.62 -31.36
N ALA A 41 2.46 -25.54 -31.16
CA ALA A 41 2.21 -24.31 -30.43
C ALA A 41 0.93 -23.56 -30.82
N SER A 42 0.27 -22.98 -29.85
CA SER A 42 -0.36 -21.67 -29.99
C SER A 42 -0.14 -20.93 -28.68
N GLY A 43 0.64 -19.86 -28.79
CA GLY A 43 1.00 -19.03 -27.67
C GLY A 43 -0.19 -18.25 -27.15
N THR A 44 -0.59 -18.56 -25.95
CA THR A 44 -1.41 -17.68 -25.15
C THR A 44 -0.47 -17.15 -24.06
N ALA A 45 -0.29 -15.82 -24.05
CA ALA A 45 0.44 -15.15 -22.99
C ALA A 45 -0.23 -15.49 -21.65
N ALA A 46 0.38 -16.40 -20.91
CA ALA A 46 0.02 -16.63 -19.53
C ALA A 46 0.50 -15.43 -18.75
N SER A 47 -0.44 -14.59 -18.35
CA SER A 47 -0.30 -13.69 -17.23
C SER A 47 0.20 -14.53 -16.05
N SER A 48 1.41 -14.25 -15.61
CA SER A 48 1.99 -14.91 -14.44
C SER A 48 1.28 -14.34 -13.21
N GLU A 49 0.17 -14.95 -12.85
CA GLU A 49 -0.34 -14.87 -11.49
C GLU A 49 0.65 -15.65 -10.62
N ALA A 50 1.57 -14.91 -10.01
CA ALA A 50 2.25 -15.37 -8.83
C ALA A 50 1.20 -15.40 -7.69
N ALA A 51 0.35 -16.42 -7.71
CA ALA A 51 -0.48 -16.73 -6.56
C ALA A 51 0.48 -17.22 -5.46
N SER A 52 0.93 -16.30 -4.61
CA SER A 52 1.45 -16.65 -3.31
C SER A 52 0.34 -17.41 -2.59
N SER A 53 0.54 -18.71 -2.41
CA SER A 53 -0.38 -19.56 -1.66
C SER A 53 -0.21 -19.20 -0.19
N ALA A 54 -0.95 -18.20 0.28
CA ALA A 54 -1.00 -17.89 1.71
C ALA A 54 -1.46 -19.15 2.46
N VAL A 55 -0.69 -19.52 3.48
CA VAL A 55 -1.03 -20.65 4.35
C VAL A 55 -2.15 -20.18 5.27
N ALA A 56 -3.25 -20.93 5.35
CA ALA A 56 -4.36 -20.58 6.23
C ALA A 56 -3.89 -20.41 7.68
N GLY A 57 -4.23 -19.26 8.28
CA GLY A 57 -3.81 -18.86 9.62
C GLY A 57 -2.53 -18.01 9.69
N GLU A 58 -1.95 -17.62 8.55
CA GLU A 58 -0.85 -16.67 8.47
C GLU A 58 -1.31 -15.23 8.79
N THR A 59 -0.45 -14.47 9.44
CA THR A 59 -0.71 -13.06 9.76
C THR A 59 0.25 -12.17 8.98
N PHE A 60 -0.32 -11.20 8.26
CA PHE A 60 0.41 -10.20 7.51
C PHE A 60 0.28 -8.84 8.19
N LYS A 61 1.41 -8.16 8.38
CA LYS A 61 1.47 -6.81 8.94
C LYS A 61 1.26 -5.79 7.83
N VAL A 62 0.23 -4.98 7.95
CA VAL A 62 -0.12 -3.98 6.93
C VAL A 62 0.02 -2.58 7.53
N GLY A 63 1.06 -1.85 7.13
CA GLY A 63 1.19 -0.44 7.47
C GLY A 63 0.14 0.38 6.71
N ILE A 64 -0.70 1.15 7.40
CA ILE A 64 -1.62 2.11 6.77
C ILE A 64 -1.25 3.50 7.23
N VAL A 65 -0.82 4.35 6.29
CA VAL A 65 -0.35 5.71 6.58
C VAL A 65 -1.27 6.74 5.95
N ASN A 66 -1.96 7.51 6.78
CA ASN A 66 -2.79 8.61 6.37
C ASN A 66 -2.02 9.94 6.49
N TYR A 67 -2.13 10.81 5.48
CA TYR A 67 -1.46 12.11 5.48
C TYR A 67 -1.99 13.04 6.58
N VAL A 68 -3.31 13.18 6.64
CA VAL A 68 -3.99 14.13 7.56
C VAL A 68 -5.40 13.65 7.86
N ASP A 69 -5.93 14.08 8.98
CA ASP A 69 -7.32 13.86 9.34
C ASP A 69 -8.25 14.71 8.44
N HIS A 70 -8.74 14.09 7.38
CA HIS A 70 -9.66 14.67 6.42
C HIS A 70 -10.72 13.63 6.03
N ALA A 71 -11.98 14.08 5.89
CA ALA A 71 -13.11 13.18 5.69
C ALA A 71 -12.94 12.20 4.51
N SER A 72 -12.44 12.69 3.37
CA SER A 72 -12.22 11.84 2.18
C SER A 72 -11.09 10.84 2.39
N LEU A 73 -9.97 11.24 2.99
CA LEU A 73 -8.84 10.35 3.24
C LEU A 73 -9.19 9.30 4.30
N ASN A 74 -9.90 9.69 5.36
CA ASN A 74 -10.40 8.78 6.38
C ASN A 74 -11.36 7.73 5.80
N GLN A 75 -12.19 8.13 4.81
CA GLN A 75 -13.07 7.18 4.11
C GLN A 75 -12.28 6.17 3.28
N ILE A 76 -11.18 6.58 2.66
CA ILE A 76 -10.28 5.66 1.94
C ILE A 76 -9.67 4.66 2.93
N VAL A 77 -9.11 5.14 4.05
CA VAL A 77 -8.56 4.27 5.11
C VAL A 77 -9.61 3.25 5.57
N ALA A 78 -10.81 3.70 5.95
CA ALA A 78 -11.88 2.81 6.39
C ALA A 78 -12.29 1.77 5.32
N SER A 79 -12.24 2.15 4.04
CA SER A 79 -12.52 1.24 2.93
C SER A 79 -11.43 0.19 2.76
N VAL A 80 -10.16 0.58 2.93
CA VAL A 80 -9.01 -0.35 2.91
C VAL A 80 -9.13 -1.35 4.06
N GLU A 81 -9.34 -0.88 5.30
CA GLU A 81 -9.51 -1.73 6.48
C GLU A 81 -10.64 -2.73 6.29
N SER A 82 -11.82 -2.26 5.85
CA SER A 82 -12.96 -3.13 5.57
C SER A 82 -12.66 -4.20 4.52
N ARG A 83 -11.92 -3.83 3.46
CA ARG A 83 -11.55 -4.79 2.42
C ARG A 83 -10.51 -5.80 2.88
N LEU A 84 -9.56 -5.39 3.72
CA LEU A 84 -8.60 -6.31 4.34
C LEU A 84 -9.30 -7.33 5.24
N ASP A 85 -10.29 -6.91 6.02
CA ASP A 85 -11.11 -7.80 6.86
C ASP A 85 -11.90 -8.84 6.02
N GLU A 86 -12.48 -8.40 4.89
CA GLU A 86 -13.17 -9.30 3.97
C GLU A 86 -12.20 -10.30 3.34
N LEU A 87 -11.07 -9.82 2.81
CA LEU A 87 -10.04 -10.66 2.20
C LEU A 87 -9.44 -11.65 3.19
N GLY A 88 -9.23 -11.23 4.45
CA GLY A 88 -8.78 -12.10 5.52
C GLY A 88 -9.71 -13.29 5.73
N LYS A 89 -11.01 -13.03 5.78
CA LYS A 89 -12.04 -14.08 5.89
C LYS A 89 -12.09 -14.97 4.64
N GLU A 90 -12.01 -14.37 3.46
CA GLU A 90 -12.02 -15.10 2.18
C GLU A 90 -10.81 -16.03 2.04
N LYS A 91 -9.63 -15.57 2.44
CA LYS A 91 -8.37 -16.30 2.28
C LYS A 91 -7.96 -17.14 3.49
N GLY A 92 -8.62 -16.97 4.63
CA GLY A 92 -8.29 -17.65 5.88
C GLY A 92 -6.98 -17.13 6.51
N VAL A 93 -6.64 -15.86 6.29
CA VAL A 93 -5.46 -15.18 6.83
C VAL A 93 -5.87 -14.00 7.71
N THR A 94 -4.93 -13.45 8.45
CA THR A 94 -5.14 -12.23 9.25
C THR A 94 -4.31 -11.10 8.67
N PHE A 95 -4.91 -9.95 8.44
CA PHE A 95 -4.20 -8.71 8.15
C PHE A 95 -4.18 -7.86 9.42
N ASP A 96 -3.01 -7.73 10.01
CA ASP A 96 -2.78 -6.88 11.19
C ASP A 96 -2.42 -5.48 10.72
N TYR A 97 -3.39 -4.59 10.70
CA TYR A 97 -3.24 -3.19 10.36
C TYR A 97 -3.47 -2.26 11.55
N ALA A 98 -4.15 -2.74 12.60
CA ALA A 98 -4.51 -1.89 13.73
C ALA A 98 -3.28 -1.39 14.50
N ASP A 99 -2.25 -2.23 14.63
CA ASP A 99 -1.00 -1.90 15.30
C ASP A 99 -0.06 -1.07 14.43
N TYR A 100 -0.31 -1.00 13.10
CA TYR A 100 0.53 -0.35 12.08
C TYR A 100 -0.16 0.81 11.37
N TYR A 101 -1.30 1.30 11.90
CA TYR A 101 -1.94 2.51 11.42
C TYR A 101 -1.26 3.76 12.00
N ALA A 102 -1.02 4.74 11.14
CA ALA A 102 -0.48 6.03 11.55
C ALA A 102 -1.07 7.19 10.74
N ASN A 103 -1.18 8.36 11.39
CA ASN A 103 -1.58 9.61 10.76
C ASN A 103 -0.47 10.64 10.95
N ALA A 104 0.03 11.19 9.86
CA ALA A 104 1.16 12.10 9.85
C ALA A 104 0.81 13.52 10.30
N GLN A 105 -0.47 13.88 10.40
CA GLN A 105 -0.94 15.21 10.76
C GLN A 105 -0.42 16.31 9.82
N ALA A 106 -0.28 16.01 8.54
CA ALA A 106 0.31 16.88 7.51
C ALA A 106 1.75 17.35 7.84
N ASP A 107 2.50 16.59 8.63
CA ASP A 107 3.86 16.90 9.03
C ASP A 107 4.87 15.95 8.38
N GLN A 108 5.86 16.50 7.68
CA GLN A 108 6.87 15.73 6.97
C GLN A 108 7.81 14.97 7.92
N SER A 109 8.08 15.52 9.10
CA SER A 109 8.93 14.84 10.09
C SER A 109 8.23 13.62 10.66
N ASN A 110 6.92 13.73 10.89
CA ASN A 110 6.10 12.60 11.29
C ASN A 110 6.06 11.53 10.20
N LEU A 111 5.90 11.90 8.92
CA LEU A 111 5.95 10.95 7.80
C LEU A 111 7.26 10.18 7.76
N ASN A 112 8.39 10.87 7.88
CA ASN A 112 9.70 10.23 7.89
C ASN A 112 9.87 9.27 9.07
N GLN A 113 9.39 9.66 10.27
CA GLN A 113 9.45 8.79 11.43
C GLN A 113 8.55 7.55 11.28
N ILE A 114 7.32 7.74 10.78
CA ILE A 114 6.38 6.64 10.53
C ILE A 114 6.99 5.64 9.54
N GLY A 115 7.56 6.12 8.42
CA GLY A 115 8.22 5.26 7.46
C GLY A 115 9.35 4.43 8.07
N ALA A 116 10.23 5.07 8.86
CA ALA A 116 11.32 4.39 9.55
C ALA A 116 10.82 3.36 10.58
N ASP A 117 9.76 3.68 11.32
CA ASP A 117 9.17 2.77 12.30
C ASP A 117 8.55 1.54 11.62
N LEU A 118 7.78 1.72 10.52
CA LEU A 118 7.18 0.60 9.77
C LEU A 118 8.23 -0.33 9.15
N VAL A 119 9.32 0.23 8.60
CA VAL A 119 10.44 -0.56 8.09
C VAL A 119 11.12 -1.34 9.22
N ALA A 120 11.35 -0.71 10.37
CA ALA A 120 11.97 -1.35 11.54
C ALA A 120 11.09 -2.47 12.14
N ASP A 121 9.77 -2.31 12.08
CA ASP A 121 8.80 -3.29 12.54
C ASP A 121 8.62 -4.46 11.54
N GLY A 122 9.17 -4.31 10.32
CA GLY A 122 9.15 -5.31 9.27
C GLY A 122 7.71 -5.60 8.83
N VAL A 123 7.00 -4.56 8.37
CA VAL A 123 5.68 -4.75 7.78
C VAL A 123 5.79 -5.42 6.41
N ASP A 124 4.76 -6.20 6.05
CA ASP A 124 4.75 -6.94 4.77
C ASP A 124 4.33 -6.05 3.58
N VAL A 125 3.60 -4.96 3.85
CA VAL A 125 3.14 -4.00 2.84
C VAL A 125 2.80 -2.68 3.51
N ILE A 126 2.98 -1.57 2.78
CA ILE A 126 2.54 -0.24 3.23
C ILE A 126 1.47 0.29 2.29
N VAL A 127 0.31 0.67 2.83
CA VAL A 127 -0.73 1.42 2.14
C VAL A 127 -0.55 2.90 2.47
N ALA A 128 -0.19 3.68 1.45
CA ALA A 128 0.12 5.10 1.58
C ALA A 128 -1.02 5.95 0.99
N VAL A 129 -1.69 6.74 1.83
CA VAL A 129 -2.83 7.57 1.42
C VAL A 129 -2.38 9.01 1.22
N ALA A 130 -2.57 9.54 0.04
CA ALA A 130 -2.14 10.83 -0.51
C ALA A 130 -0.69 10.86 -1.04
N THR A 131 -0.44 11.76 -2.02
CA THR A 131 0.83 11.89 -2.73
C THR A 131 2.05 12.10 -1.81
N PRO A 132 2.03 13.02 -0.80
CA PRO A 132 3.18 13.20 0.09
C PRO A 132 3.52 11.95 0.89
N THR A 133 2.50 11.22 1.33
CA THR A 133 2.67 9.96 2.04
C THR A 133 3.31 8.90 1.15
N ALA A 134 2.79 8.74 -0.06
CA ALA A 134 3.31 7.77 -1.03
C ALA A 134 4.78 8.02 -1.36
N ALA A 135 5.16 9.29 -1.61
CA ALA A 135 6.54 9.67 -1.89
C ALA A 135 7.48 9.37 -0.71
N THR A 136 7.03 9.68 0.51
CA THR A 136 7.84 9.43 1.71
C THR A 136 7.97 7.95 2.03
N MET A 137 6.89 7.17 1.90
CA MET A 137 6.94 5.73 2.13
C MET A 137 7.82 5.03 1.09
N LEU A 138 7.74 5.43 -0.19
CA LEU A 138 8.63 4.91 -1.24
C LEU A 138 10.10 5.15 -0.90
N ALA A 139 10.44 6.37 -0.47
CA ALA A 139 11.81 6.67 -0.04
C ALA A 139 12.23 5.88 1.20
N ALA A 140 11.32 5.62 2.14
CA ALA A 140 11.63 4.87 3.34
C ALA A 140 11.93 3.38 3.05
N VAL A 141 11.34 2.81 2.01
CA VAL A 141 11.50 1.39 1.64
C VAL A 141 12.54 1.16 0.53
N GLU A 142 13.29 2.19 0.09
CA GLU A 142 14.21 2.14 -1.04
C GLU A 142 15.21 0.97 -0.96
N ASP A 143 15.71 0.67 0.24
CA ASP A 143 16.67 -0.41 0.50
C ASP A 143 16.00 -1.71 0.99
N THR A 144 14.69 -1.86 0.78
CA THR A 144 13.90 -3.03 1.23
C THR A 144 13.10 -3.64 0.10
N GLU A 145 12.49 -4.80 0.35
CA GLU A 145 11.54 -5.42 -0.58
C GLU A 145 10.07 -5.13 -0.19
N ILE A 146 9.83 -4.22 0.76
CA ILE A 146 8.47 -3.89 1.23
C ILE A 146 7.73 -3.12 0.12
N PRO A 147 6.63 -3.67 -0.43
CA PRO A 147 5.86 -2.99 -1.44
C PRO A 147 5.04 -1.84 -0.85
N VAL A 148 4.88 -0.78 -1.64
CA VAL A 148 4.02 0.37 -1.32
C VAL A 148 2.82 0.39 -2.26
N VAL A 149 1.62 0.41 -1.68
CA VAL A 149 0.36 0.58 -2.41
C VAL A 149 -0.18 1.97 -2.15
N TYR A 150 -0.13 2.84 -3.16
CA TYR A 150 -0.63 4.20 -2.99
C TYR A 150 -2.13 4.31 -3.30
N SER A 151 -2.79 5.28 -2.66
CA SER A 151 -4.17 5.67 -2.90
C SER A 151 -4.31 7.19 -2.81
N ALA A 152 -5.25 7.76 -3.54
CA ALA A 152 -5.43 9.21 -3.64
C ALA A 152 -4.16 9.94 -4.10
N VAL A 153 -3.54 9.44 -5.15
CA VAL A 153 -2.43 10.10 -5.84
C VAL A 153 -2.92 10.64 -7.16
N THR A 154 -2.91 11.95 -7.33
CA THR A 154 -3.52 12.62 -8.48
C THR A 154 -2.79 12.32 -9.78
N ASP A 155 -1.47 12.42 -9.76
CA ASP A 155 -0.62 12.13 -10.92
C ASP A 155 0.60 11.30 -10.50
N PRO A 156 0.50 9.96 -10.57
CA PRO A 156 1.62 9.08 -10.24
C PRO A 156 2.85 9.29 -11.13
N ALA A 157 2.64 9.63 -12.41
CA ALA A 157 3.73 9.86 -13.35
C ALA A 157 4.51 11.14 -12.98
N ALA A 158 3.80 12.25 -12.72
CA ALA A 158 4.43 13.48 -12.28
C ALA A 158 5.09 13.35 -10.91
N ALA A 159 4.58 12.47 -10.04
CA ALA A 159 5.17 12.15 -8.74
C ALA A 159 6.41 11.23 -8.85
N GLY A 160 6.73 10.72 -10.04
CA GLY A 160 7.88 9.84 -10.26
C GLY A 160 7.64 8.39 -9.82
N PHE A 161 6.39 7.96 -9.74
CA PHE A 161 6.01 6.60 -9.32
C PHE A 161 5.94 5.60 -10.48
N ASP A 162 6.19 6.08 -11.71
CA ASP A 162 6.19 5.22 -12.89
C ASP A 162 7.42 4.32 -12.92
N GLY A 163 7.18 3.02 -13.02
CA GLY A 163 8.23 2.02 -13.23
C GLY A 163 8.96 1.56 -11.98
N GLY A 164 8.49 1.92 -10.79
CA GLY A 164 9.00 1.33 -9.55
C GLY A 164 8.55 -0.14 -9.42
N GLU A 165 9.49 -1.07 -9.23
CA GLU A 165 9.17 -2.50 -9.08
C GLU A 165 8.38 -2.78 -7.81
N ASN A 166 8.56 -1.95 -6.77
CA ASN A 166 7.94 -2.12 -5.44
C ASN A 166 6.74 -1.20 -5.20
N MET A 167 6.16 -0.58 -6.24
CA MET A 167 5.08 0.38 -6.07
C MET A 167 3.93 0.14 -7.05
N THR A 168 2.72 0.20 -6.52
CA THR A 168 1.47 0.18 -7.31
C THR A 168 0.40 0.96 -6.59
N GLY A 169 -0.72 1.23 -7.25
CA GLY A 169 -1.82 1.92 -6.57
C GLY A 169 -2.90 2.45 -7.49
N THR A 170 -3.70 3.36 -6.95
CA THR A 170 -4.82 3.98 -7.64
C THR A 170 -4.65 5.50 -7.71
N SER A 171 -4.83 6.04 -8.91
CA SER A 171 -4.87 7.48 -9.14
C SER A 171 -6.28 8.02 -8.93
N ASP A 172 -6.36 9.26 -8.42
CA ASP A 172 -7.58 10.06 -8.34
C ASP A 172 -7.56 11.24 -9.33
N ALA A 173 -6.90 11.06 -10.47
CA ALA A 173 -6.75 12.08 -11.49
C ALA A 173 -8.08 12.74 -11.85
N LEU A 174 -8.10 14.07 -11.81
CA LEU A 174 -9.25 14.86 -12.18
C LEU A 174 -9.38 14.94 -13.71
N ASN A 175 -10.60 14.78 -14.21
CA ASN A 175 -10.89 15.06 -15.61
C ASN A 175 -11.16 16.57 -15.75
N THR A 176 -10.09 17.36 -15.85
CA THR A 176 -10.15 18.83 -15.94
C THR A 176 -10.97 19.31 -17.15
N ALA A 177 -10.87 18.62 -18.28
CA ALA A 177 -11.66 18.94 -19.45
C ALA A 177 -13.17 18.75 -19.20
N ALA A 178 -13.57 17.68 -18.52
CA ALA A 178 -14.97 17.46 -18.16
C ALA A 178 -15.48 18.52 -17.15
N ILE A 179 -14.63 18.92 -16.21
CA ILE A 179 -14.96 19.99 -15.24
C ILE A 179 -15.16 21.32 -15.97
N MET A 180 -14.23 21.69 -16.87
CA MET A 180 -14.37 22.91 -17.67
C MET A 180 -15.62 22.88 -18.55
N ASN A 181 -15.90 21.76 -19.19
CA ASN A 181 -17.13 21.60 -19.99
C ASN A 181 -18.39 21.74 -19.13
N LEU A 182 -18.37 21.25 -17.90
CA LEU A 182 -19.50 21.38 -16.98
C LEU A 182 -19.71 22.84 -16.56
N ILE A 183 -18.63 23.59 -16.29
CA ILE A 183 -18.67 25.02 -15.96
C ILE A 183 -19.28 25.80 -17.12
N LEU A 184 -18.78 25.57 -18.35
CA LEU A 184 -19.30 26.24 -19.56
C LEU A 184 -20.74 25.84 -19.91
N ALA A 185 -21.14 24.62 -19.58
CA ALA A 185 -22.53 24.20 -19.74
C ALA A 185 -23.47 24.84 -18.72
N ALA A 186 -22.99 25.14 -17.53
CA ALA A 186 -23.75 25.79 -16.47
C ALA A 186 -23.87 27.33 -16.73
N ASP A 187 -22.79 27.93 -17.24
CA ASP A 187 -22.75 29.36 -17.60
C ASP A 187 -21.95 29.55 -18.90
N PRO A 188 -22.62 29.55 -20.06
CA PRO A 188 -21.96 29.73 -21.37
C PRO A 188 -21.33 31.12 -21.61
N GLU A 189 -21.68 32.10 -20.80
CA GLU A 189 -21.20 33.49 -20.94
C GLU A 189 -19.92 33.74 -20.13
N ILE A 190 -19.44 32.71 -19.40
CA ILE A 190 -18.23 32.84 -18.58
C ILE A 190 -16.99 32.95 -19.48
N ASP A 191 -16.20 33.99 -19.28
CA ASP A 191 -14.96 34.24 -20.02
C ASP A 191 -13.71 34.25 -19.12
N THR A 192 -13.93 34.24 -17.81
CA THR A 192 -12.83 34.30 -16.83
C THR A 192 -13.11 33.37 -15.64
N ILE A 193 -12.14 32.49 -15.30
CA ILE A 193 -12.20 31.61 -14.18
C ILE A 193 -11.03 31.90 -13.24
N GLY A 194 -11.32 32.10 -11.95
CA GLY A 194 -10.29 32.22 -10.91
C GLY A 194 -9.92 30.89 -10.34
N LEU A 195 -8.62 30.60 -10.24
CA LEU A 195 -8.09 29.42 -9.57
C LEU A 195 -7.51 29.80 -8.21
N LEU A 196 -7.95 29.12 -7.16
CA LEU A 196 -7.34 29.19 -5.85
C LEU A 196 -6.62 27.87 -5.58
N TYR A 197 -5.31 27.93 -5.35
CA TYR A 197 -4.50 26.74 -5.15
C TYR A 197 -3.35 26.99 -4.17
N ASP A 198 -2.82 25.90 -3.61
CA ASP A 198 -1.63 25.90 -2.77
C ASP A 198 -0.50 25.15 -3.49
N LEU A 199 0.58 25.84 -3.83
CA LEU A 199 1.74 25.28 -4.53
C LEU A 199 2.44 24.17 -3.75
N SER A 200 2.25 24.11 -2.44
CA SER A 200 2.92 23.12 -1.59
C SER A 200 2.16 21.80 -1.47
N GLN A 201 0.90 21.77 -1.85
CA GLN A 201 0.03 20.64 -1.54
C GLN A 201 -0.54 19.92 -2.75
N ASP A 202 -0.50 20.50 -3.93
CA ASP A 202 -1.27 19.96 -5.03
C ASP A 202 -0.53 20.01 -6.38
N ALA A 203 0.00 18.87 -6.79
CA ALA A 203 0.55 18.72 -8.14
C ALA A 203 -0.54 18.79 -9.24
N SER A 204 -1.81 18.56 -8.89
CA SER A 204 -2.93 18.58 -9.84
C SER A 204 -3.22 19.96 -10.42
N THR A 205 -2.86 21.02 -9.69
CA THR A 205 -2.99 22.40 -10.18
C THR A 205 -2.06 22.75 -11.33
N GLN A 206 -1.02 21.96 -11.57
CA GLN A 206 -0.11 22.18 -12.71
C GLN A 206 -0.64 21.63 -14.04
N ALA A 207 -1.72 20.86 -13.98
CA ALA A 207 -2.32 20.20 -15.15
C ALA A 207 -3.48 21.01 -15.78
N ILE A 208 -3.73 22.25 -15.32
CA ILE A 208 -4.80 23.12 -15.82
C ILE A 208 -4.26 24.20 -16.75
#